data_690a08dccbf18e8fad7f674aa9882c23
#
_entry.id   690a08dccbf18e8fad7f674aa9882c23
#
_cell.length_a   1.000
_cell.length_b   1.000
_cell.length_c   1.000
_cell.angle_alpha   90.00
_cell.angle_beta   90.00
_cell.angle_gamma   90.00
#
_symmetry.space_group_name_H-M   'P 1'
#
loop_
_entity.id
_entity.type
_entity.pdbx_description
1 polymer ?
#
loop_
_entity_poly.entity_id
_entity_poly.type
_entity_poly.pdbx_seq_one_letter_code
_entity_poly.pdbx_strand_id
1 'polypeptide(L)' 'MALGNLVTVLKAAGGEPGHLVAPRAYVTDIAEFNAAGAAIGAAWGSTLGRHFPAMTLVQVSALIDPTAKVEIEGEAILP' A
#
# COMPACT_ATOMS: atom_id res chain seq x y z
N MET A 1 3.01 -4.34 -8.64
CA MET A 1 2.83 -3.14 -7.79
C MET A 1 2.44 -3.58 -6.38
N ALA A 2 3.05 -2.98 -5.37
CA ALA A 2 2.90 -3.41 -3.98
C ALA A 2 1.44 -3.35 -3.49
N LEU A 3 0.74 -2.25 -3.75
CA LEU A 3 -0.66 -2.10 -3.32
C LEU A 3 -1.58 -3.10 -4.03
N GLY A 4 -1.36 -3.31 -5.33
CA GLY A 4 -2.12 -4.32 -6.09
C GLY A 4 -1.90 -5.73 -5.57
N ASN A 5 -0.68 -6.06 -5.19
CA ASN A 5 -0.35 -7.36 -4.59
C ASN A 5 -1.04 -7.55 -3.25
N LEU A 6 -1.07 -6.52 -2.41
CA LEU A 6 -1.79 -6.55 -1.14
C LEU A 6 -3.28 -6.86 -1.35
N VAL A 7 -3.93 -6.18 -2.29
CA VAL A 7 -5.35 -6.41 -2.60
C VAL A 7 -5.58 -7.80 -3.19
N THR A 8 -4.66 -8.31 -4.02
CA THR A 8 -4.74 -9.67 -4.55
C THR A 8 -4.76 -10.70 -3.42
N VAL A 9 -3.86 -10.56 -2.44
CA VAL A 9 -3.81 -11.44 -1.27
C VAL A 9 -5.08 -11.32 -0.44
N LEU A 10 -5.56 -10.09 -0.24
CA LEU A 10 -6.79 -9.84 0.51
C LEU A 10 -7.99 -10.53 -0.13
N LYS A 11 -8.14 -10.43 -1.46
CA LYS A 11 -9.23 -11.09 -2.18
C LYS A 11 -9.13 -12.62 -2.10
N ALA A 12 -7.92 -13.17 -2.15
CA ALA A 12 -7.71 -14.60 -1.97
C ALA A 12 -8.13 -15.08 -0.58
N ALA A 13 -8.05 -14.22 0.43
CA ALA A 13 -8.53 -14.50 1.78
C ALA A 13 -10.04 -14.27 1.97
N GLY A 14 -10.77 -13.88 0.92
CA GLY A 14 -12.20 -13.62 0.97
C GLY A 14 -12.58 -12.18 1.28
N GLY A 15 -11.62 -11.26 1.29
CA GLY A 15 -11.87 -9.85 1.56
C GLY A 15 -12.02 -9.01 0.31
N GLU A 16 -12.40 -7.76 0.51
CA GLU A 16 -12.52 -6.72 -0.50
C GLU A 16 -11.71 -5.49 -0.08
N PRO A 17 -11.31 -4.61 -1.02
CA PRO A 17 -10.55 -3.41 -0.66
C PRO A 17 -11.17 -2.56 0.46
N GLY A 18 -12.51 -2.47 0.51
CA GLY A 18 -13.21 -1.73 1.56
C GLY A 18 -13.06 -2.31 2.96
N HIS A 19 -12.61 -3.55 3.10
CA HIS A 19 -12.34 -4.18 4.40
C HIS A 19 -10.97 -3.84 4.97
N LEU A 20 -10.09 -3.23 4.16
CA LEU A 20 -8.73 -2.88 4.56
C LEU A 20 -8.75 -1.76 5.60
N VAL A 21 -8.03 -1.96 6.70
CA VAL A 21 -7.87 -0.96 7.76
C VAL A 21 -6.38 -0.75 8.06
N ALA A 22 -6.02 0.49 8.42
CA ALA A 22 -4.69 0.86 8.93
C ALA A 22 -3.51 0.27 8.11
N PRO A 23 -3.46 0.41 6.77
CA PRO A 23 -2.31 -0.05 6.01
C PRO A 23 -1.04 0.70 6.41
N ARG A 24 0.09 0.04 6.29
CA ARG A 24 1.40 0.61 6.59
C ARG A 24 2.29 0.47 5.36
N ALA A 25 2.98 1.55 5.01
CA ALA A 25 3.92 1.58 3.90
C ALA A 25 5.32 1.92 4.40
N TYR A 26 6.30 1.19 3.92
CA TYR A 26 7.71 1.39 4.21
C TYR A 26 8.41 1.73 2.90
N VAL A 27 9.05 2.90 2.83
CA VAL A 27 9.75 3.37 1.63
C VAL A 27 11.20 3.63 1.94
N THR A 28 12.06 3.47 0.93
CA THR A 28 13.50 3.74 1.09
C THR A 28 13.86 5.20 0.84
N ASP A 29 12.98 5.98 0.21
CA ASP A 29 13.19 7.40 -0.08
C ASP A 29 11.85 8.15 -0.12
N ILE A 30 11.55 8.90 0.94
CA ILE A 30 10.33 9.69 1.03
C ILE A 30 10.28 10.80 -0.03
N ALA A 31 11.41 11.42 -0.36
CA ALA A 31 11.44 12.47 -1.36
C ALA A 31 11.06 11.93 -2.75
N GLU A 32 11.57 10.76 -3.12
CA GLU A 32 11.20 10.07 -4.35
C GLU A 32 9.71 9.69 -4.34
N PHE A 33 9.22 9.19 -3.21
CA PHE A 33 7.79 8.86 -3.04
C PHE A 33 6.91 10.10 -3.26
N ASN A 34 7.25 11.22 -2.64
CA ASN A 34 6.49 12.47 -2.78
C ASN A 34 6.53 13.00 -4.21
N ALA A 35 7.67 12.86 -4.91
CA ALA A 35 7.80 13.29 -6.30
C ALA A 35 6.91 12.45 -7.24
N ALA A 36 6.58 11.22 -6.87
CA ALA A 36 5.70 10.34 -7.63
C ALA A 36 4.21 10.46 -7.23
N GLY A 37 3.83 11.51 -6.52
CA GLY A 37 2.49 11.66 -5.93
C GLY A 37 1.33 11.44 -6.88
N ALA A 38 1.41 11.97 -8.12
CA ALA A 38 0.34 11.79 -9.11
C ALA A 38 0.17 10.31 -9.53
N ALA A 39 1.28 9.61 -9.77
CA ALA A 39 1.25 8.19 -10.12
C ALA A 39 0.74 7.34 -8.95
N ILE A 40 1.12 7.69 -7.73
CA ILE A 40 0.66 7.00 -6.52
C ILE A 40 -0.84 7.20 -6.32
N GLY A 41 -1.34 8.42 -6.50
CA GLY A 41 -2.77 8.70 -6.43
C GLY A 41 -3.58 7.93 -7.47
N ALA A 42 -3.07 7.83 -8.70
CA ALA A 42 -3.71 7.03 -9.75
C ALA A 42 -3.73 5.54 -9.40
N ALA A 43 -2.63 5.00 -8.88
CA ALA A 43 -2.57 3.61 -8.44
C ALA A 43 -3.53 3.33 -7.27
N TRP A 44 -3.64 4.26 -6.32
CA TRP A 44 -4.61 4.17 -5.24
C TRP A 44 -6.04 4.11 -5.78
N GLY A 45 -6.40 5.06 -6.65
CA GLY A 45 -7.75 5.13 -7.23
C GLY A 45 -8.13 3.88 -8.01
N SER A 46 -7.20 3.29 -8.77
CA SER A 46 -7.46 2.06 -9.54
C SER A 46 -7.53 0.80 -8.67
N THR A 47 -7.01 0.84 -7.44
CA THR A 47 -6.89 -0.33 -6.56
C THR A 47 -7.90 -0.28 -5.41
N LEU A 48 -7.96 0.83 -4.68
CA LEU A 48 -8.83 1.01 -3.50
C LEU A 48 -10.01 1.94 -3.78
N GLY A 49 -10.03 2.63 -4.91
CA GLY A 49 -11.10 3.57 -5.25
C GLY A 49 -11.15 4.73 -4.26
N ARG A 50 -12.31 4.96 -3.67
CA ARG A 50 -12.54 6.04 -2.68
C ARG A 50 -12.38 5.59 -1.23
N HIS A 51 -11.84 4.41 -1.01
CA HIS A 51 -11.57 3.93 0.34
C HIS A 51 -10.22 4.48 0.81
N PHE A 52 -10.26 5.29 1.86
CA PHE A 52 -9.08 5.97 2.42
C PHE A 52 -8.92 5.60 3.90
N PRO A 53 -8.46 4.39 4.22
CA PRO A 53 -8.20 4.02 5.60
C PRO A 53 -7.04 4.83 6.17
N ALA A 54 -6.99 4.97 7.49
CA ALA A 54 -5.86 5.58 8.16
C ALA A 54 -4.58 4.82 7.81
N MET A 55 -3.54 5.54 7.37
CA MET A 55 -2.31 4.94 6.85
C MET A 55 -1.09 5.50 7.54
N THR A 56 -0.12 4.66 7.82
CA THR A 56 1.21 5.05 8.27
C THR A 56 2.20 4.88 7.14
N LEU A 57 3.03 5.90 6.88
CA LEU A 57 4.10 5.84 5.91
C LEU A 57 5.40 6.28 6.59
N VAL A 58 6.44 5.47 6.49
CA VAL A 58 7.75 5.77 7.08
C VAL A 58 8.88 5.43 6.12
N GLN A 59 9.99 6.17 6.24
CA GLN A 59 11.20 5.84 5.53
C GLN A 59 12.02 4.86 6.35
N VAL A 60 12.56 3.83 5.69
CA VAL A 60 13.44 2.83 6.28
C VAL A 60 14.77 2.81 5.55
N SER A 61 15.82 2.30 6.20
CA SER A 61 17.17 2.25 5.63
C SER A 61 17.28 1.28 4.45
N ALA A 62 16.56 0.16 4.50
CA ALA A 62 16.58 -0.87 3.48
C ALA A 62 15.37 -1.77 3.64
N LEU A 63 15.02 -2.47 2.55
CA LEU A 63 14.03 -3.55 2.54
C LEU A 63 14.76 -4.87 2.30
N ILE A 64 14.10 -5.99 2.60
CA ILE A 64 14.69 -7.33 2.41
C ILE A 64 15.12 -7.53 0.96
N ASP A 65 14.26 -7.15 0.00
CA ASP A 65 14.63 -7.14 -1.42
C ASP A 65 15.38 -5.83 -1.70
N PRO A 66 16.69 -5.89 -2.05
CA PRO A 66 17.49 -4.68 -2.28
C PRO A 66 17.05 -3.89 -3.51
N THR A 67 16.25 -4.46 -4.39
CA THR A 67 15.70 -3.76 -5.57
C THR A 67 14.35 -3.11 -5.29
N ALA A 68 13.71 -3.43 -4.18
CA ALA A 68 12.43 -2.86 -3.82
C ALA A 68 12.59 -1.44 -3.27
N LYS A 69 11.66 -0.56 -3.61
CA LYS A 69 11.59 0.81 -3.10
C LYS A 69 10.46 1.02 -2.12
N VAL A 70 9.51 0.11 -2.07
CA VAL A 70 8.34 0.19 -1.20
C VAL A 70 7.87 -1.18 -0.77
N GLU A 71 7.44 -1.30 0.49
CA GLU A 71 6.69 -2.43 1.02
C GLU A 71 5.41 -1.90 1.66
N ILE A 72 4.31 -2.61 1.46
CA ILE A 72 3.01 -2.27 2.04
C ILE A 72 2.47 -3.48 2.78
N GLU A 73 2.00 -3.25 3.99
CA GLU A 73 1.25 -4.24 4.74
C GLU A 73 -0.09 -3.66 5.17
N GLY A 74 -1.03 -4.50 5.52
CA GLY A 74 -2.32 -4.05 5.99
C GLY A 74 -3.06 -5.15 6.71
N GLU A 75 -4.09 -4.73 7.42
CA GLU A 75 -5.03 -5.61 8.09
C GLU A 75 -6.39 -5.40 7.46
N ALA A 76 -7.22 -6.44 7.45
CA ALA A 76 -8.59 -6.34 6.98
C ALA A 76 -9.52 -6.95 8.02
N ILE A 77 -10.68 -6.32 8.19
CA ILE A 77 -11.75 -6.87 9.04
C ILE A 77 -12.82 -7.36 8.09
N LEU A 78 -12.97 -8.69 8.03
CA LEU A 78 -13.96 -9.34 7.19
C LEU A 78 -15.30 -9.48 7.93
N PRO A 79 -16.42 -9.39 7.20
CA PRO A 79 -17.74 -9.61 7.80
C PRO A 79 -17.95 -11.05 8.26
#